data_7c9a420d5d395e1c1f058195106b5b24
#
_entry.id   7c9a420d5d395e1c1f058195106b5b24
#
_cell.length_a   1.000
_cell.length_b   1.000
_cell.length_c   1.000
_cell.angle_alpha   90.00
_cell.angle_beta   90.00
_cell.angle_gamma   90.00
#
_symmetry.space_group_name_H-M   'P 1'
#
loop_
_entity.id
_entity.type
_entity.pdbx_description
1 polymer ?
#
loop_
_entity_poly.entity_id
_entity_poly.type
_entity_poly.pdbx_seq_one_letter_code
_entity_poly.pdbx_strand_id
1 'polypeptide(L)'
;MSNLSDLDNLLSIIENPTRRRILEALVREPHYPLQLSKELGMSQQAIMKHLKVLEDFNLVRSSPEESDQGGPTRKRYVPTTKFTIIVDFGPGLFSAELFRLAMDAVDLGQEEEEGEPMQIDLDHVVDKINQLRETVAGVEIELDDIQQRRAKLIEMKERALEEAGRLVESQVHGYQVRRIIYEYIQRPELSPGSIASDLGLRDDIVMQTINRVKQRG
;
A
#
# COMPACT_ATOMS: atom_id res chain seq x y z
N MET A 1 4.63 11.16 -12.50
CA MET A 1 3.88 12.16 -11.69
C MET A 1 2.52 11.65 -11.16
N SER A 2 2.00 10.52 -11.59
CA SER A 2 0.71 9.95 -11.12
C SER A 2 0.75 9.25 -9.75
N ASN A 3 1.93 8.90 -9.23
CA ASN A 3 2.04 8.11 -8.00
C ASN A 3 1.76 8.87 -6.69
N LEU A 4 2.09 10.14 -6.58
CA LEU A 4 1.91 10.91 -5.35
C LEU A 4 0.44 11.21 -5.06
N SER A 5 -0.33 11.65 -6.06
CA SER A 5 -1.78 11.89 -5.89
C SER A 5 -2.55 10.61 -5.54
N ASP A 6 -2.12 9.46 -6.05
CA ASP A 6 -2.69 8.16 -5.73
C ASP A 6 -2.38 7.71 -4.31
N LEU A 7 -1.14 7.97 -3.84
CA LEU A 7 -0.72 7.70 -2.47
C LEU A 7 -1.51 8.56 -1.47
N ASP A 8 -1.60 9.87 -1.69
CA ASP A 8 -2.33 10.79 -0.82
C ASP A 8 -3.82 10.42 -0.72
N ASN A 9 -4.43 10.06 -1.85
CA ASN A 9 -5.80 9.58 -1.90
C ASN A 9 -5.97 8.31 -1.05
N LEU A 10 -5.11 7.30 -1.23
CA LEU A 10 -5.17 6.07 -0.45
C LEU A 10 -4.95 6.32 1.04
N LEU A 11 -3.98 7.14 1.41
CA LEU A 11 -3.73 7.52 2.80
C LEU A 11 -4.97 8.17 3.41
N SER A 12 -5.62 9.11 2.71
CA SER A 12 -6.84 9.78 3.17
C SER A 12 -8.01 8.81 3.39
N ILE A 13 -8.06 7.72 2.61
CA ILE A 13 -9.10 6.70 2.75
C ILE A 13 -8.82 5.79 3.94
N ILE A 14 -7.60 5.26 4.04
CA ILE A 14 -7.24 4.29 5.08
C ILE A 14 -6.97 4.93 6.44
N GLU A 15 -6.83 6.27 6.56
CA GLU A 15 -6.73 6.95 7.85
C GLU A 15 -7.98 6.73 8.72
N ASN A 16 -9.15 6.55 8.08
CA ASN A 16 -10.41 6.35 8.79
C ASN A 16 -10.53 4.93 9.37
N PRO A 17 -10.64 4.76 10.70
CA PRO A 17 -10.67 3.45 11.34
C PRO A 17 -11.88 2.60 10.94
N THR A 18 -13.03 3.22 10.67
CA THR A 18 -14.22 2.48 10.24
C THR A 18 -14.03 1.88 8.85
N ARG A 19 -13.41 2.64 7.92
CA ARG A 19 -13.10 2.11 6.58
C ARG A 19 -12.12 0.95 6.64
N ARG A 20 -11.10 1.01 7.50
CA ARG A 20 -10.19 -0.14 7.71
C ARG A 20 -10.94 -1.38 8.22
N ARG A 21 -11.82 -1.24 9.23
CA ARG A 21 -12.63 -2.36 9.73
C ARG A 21 -13.56 -2.94 8.68
N ILE A 22 -14.13 -2.11 7.80
CA ILE A 22 -14.94 -2.59 6.67
C ILE A 22 -14.06 -3.39 5.71
N LEU A 23 -12.88 -2.89 5.34
CA LEU A 23 -11.94 -3.62 4.48
C LEU A 23 -11.49 -4.94 5.12
N GLU A 24 -11.19 -4.96 6.41
CA GLU A 24 -10.85 -6.17 7.18
C GLU A 24 -11.98 -7.23 7.15
N ALA A 25 -13.24 -6.82 7.21
CA ALA A 25 -14.37 -7.72 7.06
C ALA A 25 -14.47 -8.26 5.62
N LEU A 26 -14.37 -7.37 4.62
CA LEU A 26 -14.54 -7.72 3.21
C LEU A 26 -13.41 -8.62 2.64
N VAL A 27 -12.19 -8.57 3.20
CA VAL A 27 -11.12 -9.48 2.77
C VAL A 27 -11.31 -10.92 3.26
N ARG A 28 -12.14 -11.15 4.29
CA ARG A 28 -12.48 -12.50 4.75
C ARG A 28 -13.53 -13.14 3.88
N GLU A 29 -14.60 -12.40 3.60
CA GLU A 29 -15.70 -12.85 2.74
C GLU A 29 -16.49 -11.65 2.20
N PRO A 30 -17.21 -11.81 1.09
CA PRO A 30 -18.13 -10.80 0.58
C PRO A 30 -19.27 -10.52 1.56
N HIS A 31 -19.62 -9.25 1.79
CA HIS A 31 -20.65 -8.85 2.74
C HIS A 31 -21.71 -7.94 2.13
N TYR A 32 -22.92 -8.05 2.68
CA TYR A 32 -23.98 -7.05 2.49
C TYR A 32 -23.82 -5.92 3.53
N PRO A 33 -24.32 -4.70 3.22
CA PRO A 33 -24.25 -3.58 4.18
C PRO A 33 -24.92 -3.88 5.54
N LEU A 34 -25.98 -4.70 5.55
CA LEU A 34 -26.65 -5.09 6.79
C LEU A 34 -25.77 -6.02 7.65
N GLN A 35 -25.02 -6.94 7.03
CA GLN A 35 -24.08 -7.81 7.75
C GLN A 35 -22.96 -6.98 8.39
N LEU A 36 -22.32 -6.09 7.61
CA LEU A 36 -21.31 -5.15 8.11
C LEU A 36 -21.85 -4.27 9.24
N SER A 37 -23.08 -3.80 9.12
CA SER A 37 -23.76 -3.02 10.16
C SER A 37 -23.83 -3.78 11.49
N LYS A 38 -24.22 -5.04 11.46
CA LYS A 38 -24.31 -5.91 12.64
C LYS A 38 -22.93 -6.25 13.21
N GLU A 39 -21.99 -6.65 12.36
CA GLU A 39 -20.63 -7.04 12.76
C GLU A 39 -19.87 -5.87 13.40
N LEU A 40 -19.96 -4.67 12.80
CA LEU A 40 -19.24 -3.50 13.24
C LEU A 40 -19.95 -2.67 14.29
N GLY A 41 -21.22 -3.00 14.62
CA GLY A 41 -22.02 -2.28 15.62
C GLY A 41 -22.40 -0.85 15.18
N MET A 42 -22.62 -0.63 13.87
CA MET A 42 -22.89 0.67 13.27
C MET A 42 -24.24 0.67 12.54
N SER A 43 -24.82 1.86 12.31
CA SER A 43 -26.02 1.94 11.48
C SER A 43 -25.72 1.57 10.02
N GLN A 44 -26.66 0.91 9.35
CA GLN A 44 -26.53 0.57 7.93
C GLN A 44 -26.29 1.81 7.06
N GLN A 45 -26.91 2.95 7.41
CA GLN A 45 -26.70 4.21 6.69
C GLN A 45 -25.26 4.70 6.80
N ALA A 46 -24.62 4.56 7.98
CA ALA A 46 -23.21 4.93 8.18
C ALA A 46 -22.30 3.99 7.36
N ILE A 47 -22.54 2.68 7.39
CA ILE A 47 -21.82 1.69 6.57
C ILE A 47 -21.91 2.04 5.08
N MET A 48 -23.11 2.34 4.56
CA MET A 48 -23.32 2.71 3.17
C MET A 48 -22.51 3.95 2.74
N LYS A 49 -22.38 4.95 3.62
CA LYS A 49 -21.54 6.13 3.35
C LYS A 49 -20.07 5.76 3.20
N HIS A 50 -19.55 4.89 4.07
CA HIS A 50 -18.18 4.42 4.01
C HIS A 50 -17.93 3.53 2.79
N LEU A 51 -18.84 2.61 2.48
CA LEU A 51 -18.77 1.76 1.29
C LEU A 51 -18.77 2.58 0.00
N LYS A 52 -19.58 3.65 -0.06
CA LYS A 52 -19.58 4.55 -1.22
C LYS A 52 -18.20 5.19 -1.41
N VAL A 53 -17.56 5.69 -0.37
CA VAL A 53 -16.20 6.25 -0.47
C VAL A 53 -15.22 5.20 -0.96
N LEU A 54 -15.26 3.97 -0.42
CA LEU A 54 -14.38 2.89 -0.86
C LEU A 54 -14.62 2.49 -2.33
N GLU A 55 -15.87 2.52 -2.78
CA GLU A 55 -16.27 2.23 -4.16
C GLU A 55 -15.85 3.35 -5.12
N ASP A 56 -16.03 4.63 -4.74
CA ASP A 56 -15.63 5.80 -5.53
C ASP A 56 -14.11 5.82 -5.80
N PHE A 57 -13.32 5.23 -4.92
CA PHE A 57 -11.86 5.07 -5.07
C PHE A 57 -11.43 3.68 -5.58
N ASN A 58 -12.36 2.88 -6.06
CA ASN A 58 -12.10 1.54 -6.61
C ASN A 58 -11.37 0.58 -5.64
N LEU A 59 -11.57 0.72 -4.34
CA LEU A 59 -11.05 -0.24 -3.35
C LEU A 59 -11.98 -1.43 -3.17
N VAL A 60 -13.28 -1.22 -3.40
CA VAL A 60 -14.31 -2.24 -3.40
C VAL A 60 -15.24 -2.06 -4.59
N ARG A 61 -15.94 -3.11 -4.97
CA ARG A 61 -17.05 -3.04 -5.91
C ARG A 61 -18.28 -3.70 -5.32
N SER A 62 -19.46 -3.27 -5.77
CA SER A 62 -20.70 -3.95 -5.47
C SER A 62 -21.15 -4.79 -6.66
N SER A 63 -21.68 -5.97 -6.39
CA SER A 63 -22.43 -6.78 -7.35
C SER A 63 -23.88 -6.93 -6.89
N PRO A 64 -24.85 -6.81 -7.80
CA PRO A 64 -26.23 -7.13 -7.46
C PRO A 64 -26.36 -8.63 -7.28
N GLU A 65 -27.10 -9.04 -6.27
CA GLU A 65 -27.45 -10.44 -6.01
C GLU A 65 -28.95 -10.53 -5.82
N GLU A 66 -29.61 -11.42 -6.57
CA GLU A 66 -31.03 -11.65 -6.45
C GLU A 66 -31.33 -12.36 -5.14
N SER A 67 -32.48 -12.07 -4.57
CA SER A 67 -32.92 -12.73 -3.34
C SER A 67 -33.65 -14.02 -3.68
N ASP A 68 -33.15 -15.16 -3.21
CA ASP A 68 -33.79 -16.50 -3.39
C ASP A 68 -35.26 -16.58 -2.92
N GLN A 69 -35.68 -15.58 -2.16
CA GLN A 69 -37.04 -15.49 -1.61
C GLN A 69 -37.91 -14.41 -2.28
N GLY A 70 -37.55 -13.95 -3.50
CA GLY A 70 -38.33 -12.94 -4.23
C GLY A 70 -38.32 -11.55 -3.61
N GLY A 71 -37.29 -11.22 -2.80
CA GLY A 71 -37.05 -9.91 -2.21
C GLY A 71 -36.33 -8.96 -3.17
N PRO A 72 -36.15 -7.66 -2.78
CA PRO A 72 -35.42 -6.71 -3.58
C PRO A 72 -33.95 -7.14 -3.73
N THR A 73 -33.37 -6.91 -4.90
CA THR A 73 -31.94 -7.13 -5.21
C THR A 73 -31.05 -6.51 -4.13
N ARG A 74 -30.13 -7.29 -3.61
CA ARG A 74 -29.17 -6.85 -2.58
C ARG A 74 -27.81 -6.57 -3.24
N LYS A 75 -27.07 -5.61 -2.69
CA LYS A 75 -25.71 -5.33 -3.13
C LYS A 75 -24.71 -6.02 -2.21
N ARG A 76 -23.89 -6.89 -2.78
CA ARG A 76 -22.79 -7.57 -2.11
C ARG A 76 -21.48 -6.87 -2.46
N TYR A 77 -20.61 -6.63 -1.48
CA TYR A 77 -19.37 -5.89 -1.66
C TYR A 77 -18.16 -6.81 -1.53
N VAL A 78 -17.16 -6.57 -2.42
CA VAL A 78 -15.89 -7.31 -2.44
C VAL A 78 -14.73 -6.35 -2.70
N PRO A 79 -13.50 -6.65 -2.22
CA PRO A 79 -12.30 -5.90 -2.57
C PRO A 79 -11.97 -6.03 -4.07
N THR A 80 -11.38 -4.98 -4.66
CA THR A 80 -11.00 -4.93 -6.08
C THR A 80 -9.54 -4.58 -6.32
N THR A 81 -8.76 -4.35 -5.28
CA THR A 81 -7.37 -3.93 -5.44
C THR A 81 -6.49 -4.50 -4.33
N LYS A 82 -5.23 -4.73 -4.66
CA LYS A 82 -4.16 -5.09 -3.72
C LYS A 82 -3.10 -4.01 -3.75
N PHE A 83 -2.70 -3.51 -2.60
CA PHE A 83 -1.64 -2.51 -2.49
C PHE A 83 -0.88 -2.63 -1.17
N THR A 84 0.35 -2.11 -1.17
CA THR A 84 1.16 -1.91 0.02
C THR A 84 1.63 -0.46 0.05
N ILE A 85 1.51 0.19 1.20
CA ILE A 85 2.07 1.51 1.47
C ILE A 85 3.18 1.34 2.48
N ILE A 86 4.34 1.91 2.16
CA ILE A 86 5.49 1.93 3.06
C ILE A 86 5.85 3.39 3.30
N VAL A 87 5.98 3.76 4.57
CA VAL A 87 6.44 5.08 4.97
C VAL A 87 7.63 4.91 5.90
N ASP A 88 8.77 5.46 5.51
CA ASP A 88 9.96 5.56 6.34
C ASP A 88 10.15 7.00 6.77
N PHE A 89 10.31 7.21 8.06
CA PHE A 89 10.53 8.52 8.65
C PHE A 89 11.62 8.45 9.72
N GLY A 90 12.65 9.28 9.57
CA GLY A 90 13.76 9.38 10.51
C GLY A 90 14.63 10.62 10.25
N PRO A 91 15.65 10.87 11.05
CA PRO A 91 16.56 11.98 10.83
C PRO A 91 17.23 11.93 9.45
N GLY A 92 16.93 12.92 8.60
CA GLY A 92 17.44 12.98 7.22
C GLY A 92 16.81 12.01 6.23
N LEU A 93 15.79 11.22 6.65
CA LEU A 93 15.09 10.28 5.82
C LEU A 93 13.58 10.53 5.86
N PHE A 94 12.99 10.75 4.70
CA PHE A 94 11.55 10.62 4.47
C PHE A 94 11.34 9.91 3.14
N SER A 95 10.60 8.80 3.16
CA SER A 95 10.17 8.08 1.96
C SER A 95 8.73 7.60 2.16
N ALA A 96 7.92 7.72 1.12
CA ALA A 96 6.57 7.19 1.10
C ALA A 96 6.32 6.56 -0.28
N GLU A 97 6.07 5.27 -0.28
CA GLU A 97 5.97 4.46 -1.49
C GLU A 97 4.67 3.69 -1.55
N LEU A 98 4.07 3.64 -2.72
CA LEU A 98 2.87 2.87 -3.02
C LEU A 98 3.19 1.77 -4.04
N PHE A 99 3.00 0.52 -3.65
CA PHE A 99 3.10 -0.64 -4.51
C PHE A 99 1.70 -1.18 -4.80
N ARG A 100 1.30 -1.17 -6.08
CA ARG A 100 0.07 -1.83 -6.55
C ARG A 100 0.43 -3.22 -7.03
N LEU A 101 -0.26 -4.22 -6.49
CA LEU A 101 -0.11 -5.61 -6.91
C LEU A 101 -1.22 -5.96 -7.90
N ALA A 102 -0.89 -6.74 -8.92
CA ALA A 102 -1.92 -7.27 -9.82
C ALA A 102 -2.91 -8.11 -9.00
N MET A 103 -4.19 -7.88 -9.23
CA MET A 103 -5.22 -8.84 -8.82
C MET A 103 -5.43 -9.79 -9.99
N ASP A 104 -5.16 -11.07 -9.78
CA ASP A 104 -5.82 -12.07 -10.59
C ASP A 104 -7.32 -11.81 -10.47
N ALA A 105 -8.06 -11.91 -11.59
CA ALA A 105 -9.51 -11.70 -11.56
C ALA A 105 -10.07 -12.55 -10.41
N VAL A 106 -10.59 -11.90 -9.38
CA VAL A 106 -11.33 -12.62 -8.33
C VAL A 106 -12.53 -13.16 -9.06
N ASP A 107 -12.47 -14.43 -9.40
CA ASP A 107 -13.63 -15.18 -9.84
C ASP A 107 -14.61 -15.09 -8.67
N LEU A 108 -15.59 -14.21 -8.83
CA LEU A 108 -16.73 -14.18 -7.91
C LEU A 108 -17.52 -15.42 -8.26
N GLY A 109 -17.10 -16.58 -7.73
CA GLY A 109 -17.62 -17.89 -8.00
C GLY A 109 -18.96 -17.82 -8.73
N GLN A 110 -18.97 -18.21 -9.98
CA GLN A 110 -20.22 -18.66 -10.56
C GLN A 110 -20.76 -19.63 -9.54
N GLU A 111 -21.99 -19.37 -9.08
CA GLU A 111 -22.71 -20.31 -8.26
C GLU A 111 -22.46 -21.69 -8.87
N GLU A 112 -21.74 -22.54 -8.15
CA GLU A 112 -21.69 -23.94 -8.50
C GLU A 112 -23.18 -24.33 -8.50
N GLU A 113 -23.71 -24.65 -9.68
CA GLU A 113 -25.03 -25.21 -9.83
C GLU A 113 -25.17 -26.22 -8.70
N GLU A 114 -26.29 -26.17 -7.98
CA GLU A 114 -26.64 -27.13 -6.93
C GLU A 114 -26.49 -28.56 -7.46
N GLY A 115 -25.25 -29.02 -7.50
CA GLY A 115 -24.94 -30.44 -7.63
C GLY A 115 -25.41 -31.12 -6.36
N GLU A 116 -25.94 -32.33 -6.48
CA GLU A 116 -26.35 -33.17 -5.36
C GLU A 116 -25.39 -33.06 -4.18
N PRO A 117 -25.86 -33.15 -2.92
CA PRO A 117 -25.01 -32.95 -1.75
C PRO A 117 -23.86 -33.94 -1.80
N MET A 118 -22.74 -33.45 -2.36
CA MET A 118 -21.48 -34.20 -2.39
C MET A 118 -21.13 -34.53 -0.94
N GLN A 119 -20.98 -35.78 -0.57
CA GLN A 119 -20.48 -36.18 0.74
C GLN A 119 -19.13 -35.48 0.93
N ILE A 120 -19.14 -34.38 1.71
CA ILE A 120 -17.94 -33.65 2.03
C ILE A 120 -17.08 -34.59 2.88
N ASP A 121 -15.96 -35.03 2.32
CA ASP A 121 -14.94 -35.72 3.09
C ASP A 121 -14.29 -34.71 4.04
N LEU A 122 -14.84 -34.63 5.24
CA LEU A 122 -14.40 -33.68 6.27
C LEU A 122 -12.93 -33.87 6.63
N ASP A 123 -12.42 -35.10 6.58
CA ASP A 123 -11.01 -35.38 6.90
C ASP A 123 -10.10 -34.77 5.84
N HIS A 124 -10.43 -34.91 4.56
CA HIS A 124 -9.71 -34.27 3.46
C HIS A 124 -9.72 -32.73 3.55
N VAL A 125 -10.88 -32.13 3.90
CA VAL A 125 -11.01 -30.68 4.07
C VAL A 125 -10.16 -30.21 5.24
N VAL A 126 -10.16 -30.91 6.37
CA VAL A 126 -9.35 -30.59 7.55
C VAL A 126 -7.86 -30.67 7.24
N ASP A 127 -7.42 -31.72 6.55
CA ASP A 127 -6.02 -31.86 6.13
C ASP A 127 -5.59 -30.72 5.21
N LYS A 128 -6.43 -30.34 4.25
CA LYS A 128 -6.15 -29.21 3.35
C LYS A 128 -6.06 -27.87 4.09
N ILE A 129 -6.95 -27.64 5.05
CA ILE A 129 -6.92 -26.45 5.90
C ILE A 129 -5.62 -26.41 6.71
N ASN A 130 -5.18 -27.53 7.28
CA ASN A 130 -3.94 -27.61 8.04
C ASN A 130 -2.72 -27.33 7.17
N GLN A 131 -2.64 -27.89 5.96
CA GLN A 131 -1.58 -27.58 4.99
C GLN A 131 -1.54 -26.09 4.60
N LEU A 132 -2.70 -25.47 4.35
CA LEU A 132 -2.78 -24.05 4.04
C LEU A 132 -2.35 -23.18 5.22
N ARG A 133 -2.74 -23.57 6.44
CA ARG A 133 -2.32 -22.88 7.66
C ARG A 133 -0.79 -22.94 7.86
N GLU A 134 -0.16 -24.10 7.62
CA GLU A 134 1.29 -24.24 7.66
C GLU A 134 1.98 -23.38 6.58
N THR A 135 1.42 -23.36 5.39
CA THR A 135 1.91 -22.50 4.29
C THR A 135 1.86 -21.03 4.69
N VAL A 136 0.73 -20.56 5.24
CA VAL A 136 0.58 -19.18 5.71
C VAL A 136 1.59 -18.87 6.82
N ALA A 137 1.75 -19.78 7.79
CA ALA A 137 2.72 -19.60 8.88
C ALA A 137 4.17 -19.51 8.35
N GLY A 138 4.53 -20.32 7.36
CA GLY A 138 5.84 -20.25 6.71
C GLY A 138 6.06 -18.91 5.99
N VAL A 139 5.07 -18.42 5.25
CA VAL A 139 5.14 -17.13 4.57
C VAL A 139 5.26 -15.97 5.57
N GLU A 140 4.54 -16.01 6.70
CA GLU A 140 4.63 -14.98 7.75
C GLU A 140 6.04 -14.90 8.34
N ILE A 141 6.71 -16.04 8.56
CA ILE A 141 8.10 -16.07 9.03
C ILE A 141 9.06 -15.43 8.01
N GLU A 142 8.89 -15.72 6.72
CA GLU A 142 9.70 -15.11 5.66
C GLU A 142 9.46 -13.59 5.55
N LEU A 143 8.21 -13.16 5.68
CA LEU A 143 7.86 -11.75 5.68
C LEU A 143 8.50 -11.02 6.87
N ASP A 144 8.49 -11.62 8.07
CA ASP A 144 9.15 -11.04 9.25
C ASP A 144 10.67 -10.91 9.03
N ASP A 145 11.34 -11.94 8.49
CA ASP A 145 12.76 -11.86 8.15
C ASP A 145 13.08 -10.76 7.14
N ILE A 146 12.25 -10.62 6.09
CA ILE A 146 12.38 -9.52 5.11
C ILE A 146 12.23 -8.17 5.79
N GLN A 147 11.26 -7.99 6.69
CA GLN A 147 11.06 -6.75 7.43
C GLN A 147 12.25 -6.43 8.33
N GLN A 148 12.81 -7.41 9.01
CA GLN A 148 14.00 -7.25 9.84
C GLN A 148 15.23 -6.85 9.01
N ARG A 149 15.44 -7.48 7.86
CA ARG A 149 16.51 -7.11 6.92
C ARG A 149 16.30 -5.69 6.40
N ARG A 150 15.09 -5.33 6.03
CA ARG A 150 14.72 -3.99 5.59
C ARG A 150 15.01 -2.95 6.66
N ALA A 151 14.63 -3.21 7.91
CA ALA A 151 14.91 -2.29 9.03
C ALA A 151 16.41 -2.02 9.19
N LYS A 152 17.26 -3.04 9.11
CA LYS A 152 18.72 -2.88 9.14
C LYS A 152 19.26 -2.01 8.00
N LEU A 153 18.73 -2.19 6.78
CA LEU A 153 19.14 -1.40 5.61
C LEU A 153 18.70 0.07 5.75
N ILE A 154 17.50 0.31 6.28
CA ILE A 154 17.01 1.66 6.58
C ILE A 154 17.93 2.33 7.61
N GLU A 155 18.27 1.65 8.70
CA GLU A 155 19.20 2.18 9.71
C GLU A 155 20.57 2.54 9.10
N MET A 156 21.10 1.69 8.22
CA MET A 156 22.35 2.01 7.49
C MET A 156 22.21 3.22 6.58
N LYS A 157 21.08 3.33 5.87
CA LYS A 157 20.75 4.49 5.01
C LYS A 157 20.67 5.77 5.85
N GLU A 158 19.94 5.74 6.96
CA GLU A 158 19.82 6.89 7.88
C GLU A 158 21.19 7.37 8.38
N ARG A 159 22.04 6.47 8.86
CA ARG A 159 23.39 6.80 9.31
C ARG A 159 24.23 7.48 8.22
N ALA A 160 24.19 6.95 7.00
CA ALA A 160 24.90 7.54 5.86
C ALA A 160 24.36 8.93 5.50
N LEU A 161 23.05 9.13 5.52
CA LEU A 161 22.41 10.43 5.26
C LEU A 161 22.70 11.44 6.37
N GLU A 162 22.73 11.02 7.62
CA GLU A 162 23.07 11.87 8.76
C GLU A 162 24.56 12.33 8.70
N GLU A 163 25.47 11.42 8.37
CA GLU A 163 26.87 11.76 8.16
C GLU A 163 27.05 12.74 6.99
N ALA A 164 26.39 12.46 5.87
CA ALA A 164 26.37 13.36 4.72
C ALA A 164 25.81 14.74 5.07
N GLY A 165 24.73 14.79 5.85
CA GLY A 165 24.14 16.03 6.37
C GLY A 165 25.14 16.87 7.16
N ARG A 166 25.83 16.26 8.12
CA ARG A 166 26.86 16.94 8.93
C ARG A 166 28.01 17.48 8.05
N LEU A 167 28.46 16.71 7.06
CA LEU A 167 29.50 17.16 6.12
C LEU A 167 29.04 18.36 5.29
N VAL A 168 27.81 18.29 4.75
CA VAL A 168 27.22 19.37 3.95
C VAL A 168 27.04 20.63 4.78
N GLU A 169 26.53 20.53 5.99
CA GLU A 169 26.35 21.68 6.88
C GLU A 169 27.68 22.36 7.25
N SER A 170 28.71 21.57 7.53
CA SER A 170 30.01 22.08 7.97
C SER A 170 30.89 22.62 6.84
N GLN A 171 30.79 22.06 5.63
CA GLN A 171 31.75 22.31 4.54
C GLN A 171 31.13 23.02 3.32
N VAL A 172 29.82 23.03 3.17
CA VAL A 172 29.15 23.57 1.98
C VAL A 172 28.48 24.90 2.30
N HIS A 173 28.96 25.96 1.66
CA HIS A 173 28.36 27.28 1.77
C HIS A 173 27.36 27.53 0.63
N GLY A 174 26.25 28.17 0.97
CA GLY A 174 25.19 28.52 0.01
C GLY A 174 24.03 27.52 0.02
N TYR A 175 22.83 28.04 0.25
CA TYR A 175 21.60 27.28 0.38
C TYR A 175 21.29 26.42 -0.86
N GLN A 176 21.43 26.98 -2.06
CA GLN A 176 21.15 26.26 -3.30
C GLN A 176 22.09 25.07 -3.52
N VAL A 177 23.38 25.27 -3.24
CA VAL A 177 24.39 24.20 -3.39
C VAL A 177 24.08 23.06 -2.41
N ARG A 178 23.74 23.38 -1.17
CA ARG A 178 23.34 22.35 -0.19
C ARG A 178 22.11 21.57 -0.65
N ARG A 179 21.06 22.24 -1.15
CA ARG A 179 19.88 21.56 -1.69
C ARG A 179 20.21 20.59 -2.81
N ILE A 180 21.05 20.98 -3.75
CA ILE A 180 21.48 20.11 -4.86
C ILE A 180 22.21 18.89 -4.32
N ILE A 181 23.13 19.09 -3.37
CA ILE A 181 23.90 17.98 -2.79
C ILE A 181 23.00 17.04 -1.98
N TYR A 182 22.03 17.54 -1.20
CA TYR A 182 21.07 16.72 -0.49
C TYR A 182 20.24 15.85 -1.44
N GLU A 183 19.67 16.42 -2.50
CA GLU A 183 18.91 15.64 -3.50
C GLU A 183 19.79 14.59 -4.19
N TYR A 184 21.02 14.94 -4.52
CA TYR A 184 21.96 14.02 -5.17
C TYR A 184 22.34 12.83 -4.27
N ILE A 185 22.44 13.03 -2.95
CA ILE A 185 22.76 11.97 -1.98
C ILE A 185 21.52 11.13 -1.65
N GLN A 186 20.37 11.78 -1.46
CA GLN A 186 19.12 11.10 -1.06
C GLN A 186 18.53 10.24 -2.17
N ARG A 187 18.73 10.66 -3.44
CA ARG A 187 18.16 10.04 -4.63
C ARG A 187 19.24 9.74 -5.67
N PRO A 188 20.12 8.76 -5.39
CA PRO A 188 21.25 8.44 -6.26
C PRO A 188 20.84 7.96 -7.65
N GLU A 189 19.61 7.54 -7.82
CA GLU A 189 19.02 7.11 -9.10
C GLU A 189 18.62 8.27 -10.01
N LEU A 190 18.46 9.50 -9.49
CA LEU A 190 18.03 10.62 -10.29
C LEU A 190 19.17 11.20 -11.15
N SER A 191 18.81 11.54 -12.39
CA SER A 191 19.71 12.30 -13.25
C SER A 191 19.86 13.75 -12.77
N PRO A 192 20.98 14.44 -13.05
CA PRO A 192 21.11 15.86 -12.72
C PRO A 192 20.01 16.74 -13.31
N GLY A 193 19.50 16.43 -14.52
CA GLY A 193 18.40 17.14 -15.13
C GLY A 193 17.07 16.93 -14.38
N SER A 194 16.84 15.74 -13.86
CA SER A 194 15.66 15.46 -13.02
C SER A 194 15.73 16.26 -11.70
N ILE A 195 16.90 16.29 -11.06
CA ILE A 195 17.14 17.09 -9.85
C ILE A 195 16.92 18.58 -10.13
N ALA A 196 17.38 19.08 -11.28
CA ALA A 196 17.19 20.48 -11.67
C ALA A 196 15.70 20.81 -11.84
N SER A 197 14.96 19.94 -12.50
CA SER A 197 13.49 20.08 -12.66
C SER A 197 12.77 20.08 -11.31
N ASP A 198 13.09 19.13 -10.42
CA ASP A 198 12.45 19.02 -9.10
C ASP A 198 12.73 20.22 -8.20
N LEU A 199 13.94 20.77 -8.29
CA LEU A 199 14.35 21.94 -7.52
C LEU A 199 13.95 23.30 -8.15
N GLY A 200 13.46 23.30 -9.40
CA GLY A 200 13.20 24.52 -10.17
C GLY A 200 14.46 25.32 -10.47
N LEU A 201 15.60 24.63 -10.67
CA LEU A 201 16.91 25.25 -10.93
C LEU A 201 17.36 25.01 -12.38
N ARG A 202 18.32 25.81 -12.83
CA ARG A 202 18.91 25.65 -14.16
C ARG A 202 19.81 24.40 -14.18
N ASP A 203 19.74 23.63 -15.26
CA ASP A 203 20.49 22.38 -15.46
C ASP A 203 22.00 22.58 -15.33
N ASP A 204 22.55 23.70 -15.87
CA ASP A 204 23.97 23.98 -15.84
C ASP A 204 24.51 24.17 -14.40
N ILE A 205 23.73 24.79 -13.52
CA ILE A 205 24.08 24.97 -12.11
C ILE A 205 24.15 23.63 -11.39
N VAL A 206 23.15 22.78 -11.61
CA VAL A 206 23.07 21.46 -10.98
C VAL A 206 24.18 20.55 -11.50
N MET A 207 24.39 20.50 -12.81
CA MET A 207 25.47 19.74 -13.43
C MET A 207 26.85 20.17 -12.92
N GLN A 208 27.13 21.48 -12.85
CA GLN A 208 28.40 21.98 -12.34
C GLN A 208 28.62 21.59 -10.88
N THR A 209 27.58 21.68 -10.06
CA THR A 209 27.66 21.32 -8.63
C THR A 209 27.94 19.82 -8.47
N ILE A 210 27.21 18.95 -9.16
CA ILE A 210 27.39 17.49 -9.08
C ILE A 210 28.77 17.07 -9.61
N ASN A 211 29.23 17.67 -10.73
CA ASN A 211 30.53 17.36 -11.28
C ASN A 211 31.69 17.72 -10.33
N ARG A 212 31.56 18.80 -9.56
CA ARG A 212 32.57 19.15 -8.52
C ARG A 212 32.60 18.08 -7.40
N VAL A 213 31.48 17.49 -7.03
CA VAL A 213 31.44 16.41 -6.05
C VAL A 213 32.11 15.16 -6.60
N LYS A 214 31.79 14.77 -7.87
CA LYS A 214 32.36 13.58 -8.53
C LYS A 214 33.87 13.65 -8.81
N GLN A 215 34.43 14.83 -9.07
CA GLN A 215 35.86 14.99 -9.41
C GLN A 215 36.81 14.93 -8.21
N ARG A 216 36.28 14.92 -6.99
CA ARG A 216 37.06 14.90 -5.75
C ARG A 216 36.87 13.60 -4.92
N GLY A 217 36.07 12.66 -5.38
CA GLY A 217 35.93 11.31 -4.84
C GLY A 217 36.59 10.30 -5.75
#